data_a27f3cfaeec82cb6c14d42dd6b13951f
#
_entry.id   a27f3cfaeec82cb6c14d42dd6b13951f
#
_cell.length_a   1.000
_cell.length_b   1.000
_cell.length_c   1.000
_cell.angle_alpha   90.00
_cell.angle_beta   90.00
_cell.angle_gamma   90.00
#
_symmetry.space_group_name_H-M   'P 1'
#
loop_
_entity.id
_entity.type
_entity.pdbx_description
1 polymer ?
#
loop_
_entity_poly.entity_id
_entity_poly.type
_entity_poly.pdbx_seq_one_letter_code
_entity_poly.pdbx_strand_id
1 'polypeptide(L)'
;MGGDILGCAQTGTGKTASFTLPMIDILSAGRAKARMPRSLILCPTRELAAQVSDNFETYGKNNALSMALLIGGVTMTSQLQALDKGVDVLIATPGRLLDHFERGKILLNDVKILVIDEADRMLDMGFIPDVDRIVSVLPKKRQTLFFSATLDKSIRKIANSFLVNPKEISVAPPSSAAETVIQRLVFTEQRNKRSILRELLANEEVSNAVIFCNRKRDIGILYRSLLKHGFNAAELHGDLPQSSRTSTLNRFKSGDIQLLIASDVAARGLDIADLSHVVNFDVPSNAEDYVHRIGRTGRAGKKGKAFTFVTSDDEKYIEAITALIKKPIETLNDHEKQKTSQTSIEKQRRTPIRRGKTKNTKNGVSKKNLNPENNRYGERVPPPVPTNEPTIGMGDHVPAFLLRR
;
A
#
# COMPACT_ATOMS: atom_id res chain seq x y z
N MET A 1 20.83 -10.41 -22.63
CA MET A 1 19.90 -9.65 -21.80
C MET A 1 18.49 -9.92 -22.30
N GLY A 2 17.52 -10.08 -21.37
CA GLY A 2 16.11 -10.21 -21.72
C GLY A 2 15.52 -8.90 -22.24
N GLY A 3 14.27 -8.94 -22.75
CA GLY A 3 13.51 -7.75 -23.13
C GLY A 3 13.09 -6.93 -21.93
N ASP A 4 12.54 -5.73 -22.19
CA ASP A 4 12.00 -4.87 -21.15
C ASP A 4 10.76 -5.47 -20.50
N ILE A 5 10.49 -5.08 -19.25
CA ILE A 5 9.34 -5.58 -18.49
C ILE A 5 8.54 -4.38 -17.96
N LEU A 6 7.22 -4.45 -18.16
CA LEU A 6 6.23 -3.62 -17.49
C LEU A 6 5.52 -4.47 -16.43
N GLY A 7 5.86 -4.27 -15.17
CA GLY A 7 5.32 -5.01 -14.04
C GLY A 7 4.26 -4.23 -13.29
N CYS A 8 3.03 -4.74 -13.23
CA CYS A 8 1.98 -4.20 -12.37
C CYS A 8 1.79 -5.09 -11.15
N ALA A 9 2.18 -4.59 -9.98
CA ALA A 9 2.07 -5.36 -8.74
C ALA A 9 2.05 -4.45 -7.52
N GLN A 10 1.23 -4.77 -6.54
CA GLN A 10 1.14 -4.02 -5.28
C GLN A 10 2.34 -4.30 -4.36
N THR A 11 2.50 -3.49 -3.32
CA THR A 11 3.49 -3.72 -2.27
C THR A 11 3.20 -5.04 -1.52
N GLY A 12 4.23 -5.85 -1.24
CA GLY A 12 4.09 -7.14 -0.56
C GLY A 12 3.85 -8.35 -1.49
N THR A 13 3.82 -8.16 -2.81
CA THR A 13 3.70 -9.25 -3.79
C THR A 13 5.05 -9.87 -4.20
N GLY A 14 6.15 -9.44 -3.60
CA GLY A 14 7.49 -9.90 -3.94
C GLY A 14 8.18 -9.11 -5.07
N LYS A 15 7.69 -7.92 -5.45
CA LYS A 15 8.31 -7.08 -6.49
C LYS A 15 9.83 -6.94 -6.32
N THR A 16 10.28 -6.51 -5.14
CA THR A 16 11.71 -6.30 -4.88
C THR A 16 12.53 -7.56 -5.13
N ALA A 17 12.08 -8.71 -4.65
CA ALA A 17 12.75 -9.98 -4.91
C ALA A 17 12.74 -10.35 -6.39
N SER A 18 11.67 -10.03 -7.14
CA SER A 18 11.53 -10.37 -8.55
C SER A 18 12.58 -9.72 -9.46
N PHE A 19 13.09 -8.55 -9.10
CA PHE A 19 14.19 -7.93 -9.85
C PHE A 19 15.54 -8.09 -9.14
N THR A 20 15.61 -8.12 -7.82
CA THR A 20 16.87 -8.20 -7.08
C THR A 20 17.55 -9.55 -7.28
N LEU A 21 16.82 -10.66 -7.14
CA LEU A 21 17.38 -12.02 -7.27
C LEU A 21 17.99 -12.29 -8.66
N PRO A 22 17.28 -12.06 -9.80
CA PRO A 22 17.88 -12.21 -11.11
C PRO A 22 19.04 -11.24 -11.37
N MET A 23 18.98 -10.03 -10.81
CA MET A 23 20.06 -9.05 -10.96
C MET A 23 21.33 -9.51 -10.27
N ILE A 24 21.24 -10.09 -9.07
CA ILE A 24 22.37 -10.67 -8.36
C ILE A 24 23.02 -11.77 -9.20
N ASP A 25 22.22 -12.69 -9.76
CA ASP A 25 22.72 -13.79 -10.60
C ASP A 25 23.42 -13.26 -11.87
N ILE A 26 22.81 -12.31 -12.58
CA ILE A 26 23.37 -11.73 -13.81
C ILE A 26 24.67 -10.95 -13.53
N LEU A 27 24.71 -10.20 -12.43
CA LEU A 27 25.85 -9.34 -12.09
C LEU A 27 26.95 -10.08 -11.35
N SER A 28 26.74 -11.29 -10.84
CA SER A 28 27.78 -12.11 -10.19
C SER A 28 28.97 -12.38 -11.11
N ALA A 29 28.75 -12.40 -12.42
CA ALA A 29 29.81 -12.47 -13.43
C ALA A 29 30.37 -11.06 -13.73
N GLY A 30 31.65 -10.86 -13.45
CA GLY A 30 32.39 -9.61 -13.73
C GLY A 30 32.39 -8.61 -12.57
N ARG A 31 32.96 -7.43 -12.83
CA ARG A 31 33.10 -6.34 -11.84
C ARG A 31 32.80 -4.99 -12.46
N ALA A 32 32.30 -4.07 -11.66
CA ALA A 32 32.13 -2.67 -12.04
C ALA A 32 33.48 -1.96 -12.18
N LYS A 33 33.51 -0.93 -13.05
CA LYS A 33 34.59 0.04 -13.11
C LYS A 33 34.34 1.15 -12.10
N ALA A 34 35.40 1.85 -11.66
CA ALA A 34 35.27 2.99 -10.78
C ALA A 34 34.26 4.01 -11.34
N ARG A 35 33.32 4.45 -10.51
CA ARG A 35 32.24 5.41 -10.84
C ARG A 35 31.28 5.00 -11.97
N MET A 36 31.36 3.76 -12.44
CA MET A 36 30.54 3.24 -13.55
C MET A 36 29.69 2.04 -13.09
N PRO A 37 28.51 2.27 -12.49
CA PRO A 37 27.64 1.19 -12.07
C PRO A 37 27.12 0.39 -13.27
N ARG A 38 26.94 -0.92 -13.08
CA ARG A 38 26.41 -1.84 -14.11
C ARG A 38 24.88 -1.90 -14.10
N SER A 39 24.27 -1.52 -12.98
CA SER A 39 22.82 -1.45 -12.81
C SER A 39 22.41 -0.24 -11.98
N LEU A 40 21.21 0.25 -12.24
CA LEU A 40 20.60 1.38 -11.56
C LEU A 40 19.18 1.04 -11.14
N ILE A 41 18.86 1.28 -9.87
CA ILE A 41 17.52 1.15 -9.30
C ILE A 41 17.08 2.54 -8.83
N LEU A 42 16.00 3.07 -9.42
CA LEU A 42 15.37 4.32 -9.02
C LEU A 42 14.18 4.06 -8.11
N CYS A 43 14.16 4.73 -6.97
CA CYS A 43 13.08 4.67 -5.98
C CYS A 43 12.56 6.07 -5.67
N PRO A 44 11.23 6.26 -5.46
CA PRO A 44 10.66 7.59 -5.19
C PRO A 44 11.05 8.16 -3.83
N THR A 45 11.31 7.30 -2.83
CA THR A 45 11.60 7.73 -1.46
C THR A 45 12.90 7.15 -0.93
N ARG A 46 13.49 7.85 0.05
CA ARG A 46 14.73 7.43 0.71
C ARG A 46 14.55 6.10 1.44
N GLU A 47 13.39 5.92 2.04
CA GLU A 47 13.04 4.74 2.83
C GLU A 47 12.89 3.51 1.93
N LEU A 48 12.22 3.63 0.78
CA LEU A 48 12.13 2.53 -0.18
C LEU A 48 13.51 2.18 -0.74
N ALA A 49 14.32 3.19 -1.08
CA ALA A 49 15.69 2.97 -1.54
C ALA A 49 16.54 2.22 -0.49
N ALA A 50 16.44 2.60 0.79
CA ALA A 50 17.12 1.91 1.89
C ALA A 50 16.61 0.47 2.03
N GLN A 51 15.30 0.24 1.97
CA GLN A 51 14.71 -1.10 2.03
C GLN A 51 15.18 -2.00 0.86
N VAL A 52 15.25 -1.46 -0.35
CA VAL A 52 15.79 -2.20 -1.51
C VAL A 52 17.26 -2.53 -1.28
N SER A 53 18.04 -1.61 -0.67
CA SER A 53 19.42 -1.82 -0.27
C SER A 53 19.55 -2.97 0.73
N ASP A 54 18.78 -2.95 1.82
CA ASP A 54 18.79 -4.00 2.85
C ASP A 54 18.44 -5.38 2.27
N ASN A 55 17.43 -5.42 1.37
CA ASN A 55 17.06 -6.64 0.68
C ASN A 55 18.18 -7.14 -0.24
N PHE A 56 18.84 -6.22 -0.97
CA PHE A 56 19.95 -6.57 -1.85
C PHE A 56 21.13 -7.14 -1.04
N GLU A 57 21.48 -6.55 0.09
CA GLU A 57 22.52 -7.06 1.00
C GLU A 57 22.13 -8.45 1.54
N THR A 58 20.89 -8.62 1.95
CA THR A 58 20.39 -9.90 2.48
C THR A 58 20.45 -11.02 1.44
N TYR A 59 19.96 -10.76 0.22
CA TYR A 59 19.93 -11.76 -0.85
C TYR A 59 21.31 -11.98 -1.46
N GLY A 60 22.13 -10.94 -1.55
CA GLY A 60 23.45 -10.95 -2.15
C GLY A 60 24.59 -11.34 -1.19
N LYS A 61 24.32 -11.68 0.07
CA LYS A 61 25.33 -11.90 1.12
C LYS A 61 26.43 -12.91 0.75
N ASN A 62 26.17 -13.84 -0.15
CA ASN A 62 27.10 -14.86 -0.62
C ASN A 62 27.77 -14.50 -1.95
N ASN A 63 27.52 -13.29 -2.48
CA ASN A 63 28.06 -12.80 -3.75
C ASN A 63 29.01 -11.63 -3.50
N ALA A 64 30.08 -11.51 -4.27
CA ALA A 64 31.06 -10.42 -4.18
C ALA A 64 30.60 -9.17 -4.96
N LEU A 65 29.29 -8.80 -4.85
CA LEU A 65 28.74 -7.64 -5.51
C LEU A 65 28.84 -6.41 -4.59
N SER A 66 29.24 -5.30 -5.18
CA SER A 66 29.31 -4.01 -4.50
C SER A 66 28.09 -3.16 -4.80
N MET A 67 27.61 -2.44 -3.80
CA MET A 67 26.42 -1.58 -3.91
C MET A 67 26.69 -0.21 -3.31
N ALA A 68 26.00 0.82 -3.84
CA ALA A 68 25.91 2.14 -3.23
C ALA A 68 24.46 2.61 -3.16
N LEU A 69 24.13 3.26 -2.05
CA LEU A 69 22.84 3.90 -1.81
C LEU A 69 22.98 5.42 -1.88
N LEU A 70 22.34 6.06 -2.87
CA LEU A 70 22.37 7.51 -3.08
C LEU A 70 21.02 8.13 -2.71
N ILE A 71 20.93 8.65 -1.50
CA ILE A 71 19.72 9.30 -0.97
C ILE A 71 20.02 10.66 -0.38
N GLY A 72 19.02 11.54 -0.39
CA GLY A 72 19.11 12.85 0.26
C GLY A 72 19.15 12.72 1.79
N GLY A 73 19.64 13.79 2.47
CA GLY A 73 19.69 13.81 3.95
C GLY A 73 20.85 13.04 4.58
N VAL A 74 21.71 12.44 3.78
CA VAL A 74 22.97 11.80 4.18
C VAL A 74 24.13 12.58 3.55
N THR A 75 25.30 12.58 4.20
CA THR A 75 26.48 13.30 3.73
C THR A 75 26.94 12.78 2.37
N MET A 76 27.34 13.69 1.49
CA MET A 76 27.85 13.29 0.17
C MET A 76 29.15 12.51 0.23
N THR A 77 30.00 12.81 1.21
CA THR A 77 31.33 12.22 1.35
C THR A 77 31.30 10.70 1.44
N SER A 78 30.40 10.14 2.26
CA SER A 78 30.26 8.68 2.39
C SER A 78 29.80 8.02 1.09
N GLN A 79 28.89 8.68 0.36
CA GLN A 79 28.40 8.20 -0.93
C GLN A 79 29.49 8.24 -2.00
N LEU A 80 30.32 9.29 -2.02
CA LEU A 80 31.46 9.41 -2.93
C LEU A 80 32.49 8.31 -2.70
N GLN A 81 32.83 8.02 -1.46
CA GLN A 81 33.79 6.95 -1.13
C GLN A 81 33.32 5.58 -1.66
N ALA A 82 32.02 5.29 -1.62
CA ALA A 82 31.48 4.07 -2.21
C ALA A 82 31.60 4.08 -3.73
N LEU A 83 31.25 5.20 -4.39
CA LEU A 83 31.32 5.33 -5.86
C LEU A 83 32.74 5.23 -6.39
N ASP A 84 33.74 5.80 -5.69
CA ASP A 84 35.15 5.76 -6.11
C ASP A 84 35.73 4.36 -6.12
N LYS A 85 35.23 3.46 -5.26
CA LYS A 85 35.61 2.03 -5.24
C LYS A 85 35.05 1.25 -6.44
N GLY A 86 34.03 1.79 -7.11
CA GLY A 86 33.23 1.10 -8.11
C GLY A 86 32.12 0.27 -7.47
N VAL A 87 30.93 0.37 -8.01
CA VAL A 87 29.74 -0.34 -7.54
C VAL A 87 29.03 -1.04 -8.69
N ASP A 88 28.60 -2.27 -8.43
CA ASP A 88 27.84 -3.05 -9.40
C ASP A 88 26.38 -2.60 -9.47
N VAL A 89 25.82 -2.29 -8.31
CA VAL A 89 24.42 -1.87 -8.16
C VAL A 89 24.36 -0.49 -7.52
N LEU A 90 23.66 0.41 -8.19
CA LEU A 90 23.37 1.74 -7.69
C LEU A 90 21.89 1.83 -7.36
N ILE A 91 21.55 2.13 -6.11
CA ILE A 91 20.19 2.38 -5.66
C ILE A 91 20.09 3.85 -5.32
N ALA A 92 19.12 4.56 -5.90
CA ALA A 92 19.07 6.01 -5.76
C ALA A 92 17.65 6.59 -5.77
N THR A 93 17.52 7.75 -5.11
CA THR A 93 16.41 8.66 -5.39
C THR A 93 16.79 9.61 -6.53
N PRO A 94 15.84 9.98 -7.45
CA PRO A 94 16.17 10.72 -8.66
C PRO A 94 16.99 12.00 -8.43
N GLY A 95 16.54 12.89 -7.55
CA GLY A 95 17.24 14.16 -7.31
C GLY A 95 18.66 14.01 -6.76
N ARG A 96 18.92 13.01 -5.88
CA ARG A 96 20.29 12.77 -5.35
C ARG A 96 21.22 12.17 -6.43
N LEU A 97 20.69 11.32 -7.29
CA LEU A 97 21.45 10.79 -8.41
C LEU A 97 21.87 11.92 -9.36
N LEU A 98 20.95 12.81 -9.73
CA LEU A 98 21.24 13.97 -10.57
C LEU A 98 22.26 14.90 -9.94
N ASP A 99 22.20 15.17 -8.63
CA ASP A 99 23.18 15.98 -7.90
C ASP A 99 24.62 15.40 -8.01
N HIS A 100 24.77 14.06 -7.89
CA HIS A 100 26.05 13.40 -8.11
C HIS A 100 26.50 13.43 -9.58
N PHE A 101 25.56 13.23 -10.51
CA PHE A 101 25.83 13.22 -11.95
C PHE A 101 26.28 14.60 -12.43
N GLU A 102 25.59 15.68 -12.08
CA GLU A 102 25.91 17.07 -12.44
C GLU A 102 27.25 17.51 -11.90
N ARG A 103 27.65 16.99 -10.73
CA ARG A 103 28.98 17.23 -10.15
C ARG A 103 30.08 16.37 -10.78
N GLY A 104 29.78 15.58 -11.81
CA GLY A 104 30.76 14.70 -12.47
C GLY A 104 31.30 13.58 -11.57
N LYS A 105 30.54 13.18 -10.53
CA LYS A 105 30.96 12.16 -9.54
C LYS A 105 30.61 10.75 -9.94
N ILE A 106 29.75 10.58 -10.96
CA ILE A 106 29.31 9.28 -11.47
C ILE A 106 29.16 9.33 -12.99
N LEU A 107 29.48 8.20 -13.63
CA LEU A 107 29.30 7.98 -15.06
C LEU A 107 28.29 6.86 -15.27
N LEU A 108 27.23 7.12 -15.99
CA LEU A 108 26.13 6.17 -16.18
C LEU A 108 26.24 5.33 -17.47
N ASN A 109 27.37 5.42 -18.17
CA ASN A 109 27.57 4.85 -19.51
C ASN A 109 27.69 3.32 -19.53
N ASP A 110 27.87 2.64 -18.37
CA ASP A 110 27.97 1.18 -18.30
C ASP A 110 26.71 0.52 -17.68
N VAL A 111 25.65 1.30 -17.48
CA VAL A 111 24.37 0.78 -16.96
C VAL A 111 23.71 -0.10 -17.99
N LYS A 112 23.58 -1.39 -17.67
CA LYS A 112 22.97 -2.43 -18.51
C LYS A 112 21.56 -2.81 -18.04
N ILE A 113 21.24 -2.57 -16.78
CA ILE A 113 19.93 -2.85 -16.20
C ILE A 113 19.46 -1.58 -15.48
N LEU A 114 18.27 -1.11 -15.86
CA LEU A 114 17.55 -0.03 -15.19
C LEU A 114 16.29 -0.60 -14.55
N VAL A 115 16.09 -0.32 -13.27
CA VAL A 115 14.83 -0.59 -12.57
C VAL A 115 14.22 0.75 -12.14
N ILE A 116 12.96 0.95 -12.47
CA ILE A 116 12.14 2.07 -11.99
C ILE A 116 11.06 1.45 -11.12
N ASP A 117 11.17 1.62 -9.81
CA ASP A 117 10.22 1.04 -8.84
C ASP A 117 9.26 2.09 -8.30
N GLU A 118 8.00 1.74 -8.13
CA GLU A 118 6.90 2.62 -7.73
C GLU A 118 6.80 3.89 -8.63
N ALA A 119 6.71 3.67 -9.96
CA ALA A 119 6.65 4.76 -10.93
C ALA A 119 5.41 5.66 -10.79
N ASP A 120 4.27 5.12 -10.38
CA ASP A 120 3.07 5.85 -9.99
C ASP A 120 3.38 6.87 -8.88
N ARG A 121 4.19 6.49 -7.92
CA ARG A 121 4.63 7.39 -6.83
C ARG A 121 5.60 8.45 -7.32
N MET A 122 6.47 8.11 -8.27
CA MET A 122 7.35 9.11 -8.89
C MET A 122 6.55 10.16 -9.66
N LEU A 123 5.45 9.75 -10.29
CA LEU A 123 4.52 10.66 -10.95
C LEU A 123 3.82 11.58 -9.94
N ASP A 124 3.24 11.03 -8.88
CA ASP A 124 2.56 11.79 -7.81
C ASP A 124 3.48 12.82 -7.14
N MET A 125 4.75 12.47 -6.99
CA MET A 125 5.77 13.33 -6.36
C MET A 125 6.42 14.33 -7.34
N GLY A 126 6.04 14.29 -8.62
CA GLY A 126 6.58 15.20 -9.65
C GLY A 126 8.02 14.87 -10.07
N PHE A 127 8.50 13.64 -9.87
CA PHE A 127 9.86 13.23 -10.21
C PHE A 127 10.03 12.75 -11.67
N ILE A 128 8.95 12.67 -12.44
CA ILE A 128 9.04 12.21 -13.83
C ILE A 128 10.03 13.02 -14.68
N PRO A 129 10.09 14.37 -14.59
CA PRO A 129 11.12 15.14 -15.31
C PRO A 129 12.56 14.75 -14.93
N ASP A 130 12.82 14.46 -13.65
CA ASP A 130 14.12 14.00 -13.18
C ASP A 130 14.45 12.60 -13.72
N VAL A 131 13.47 11.70 -13.73
CA VAL A 131 13.60 10.34 -14.29
C VAL A 131 13.85 10.41 -15.80
N ASP A 132 13.11 11.22 -16.55
CA ASP A 132 13.34 11.47 -17.98
C ASP A 132 14.79 11.90 -18.25
N ARG A 133 15.28 12.85 -17.46
CA ARG A 133 16.64 13.35 -17.56
C ARG A 133 17.67 12.26 -17.28
N ILE A 134 17.46 11.43 -16.25
CA ILE A 134 18.32 10.28 -15.96
C ILE A 134 18.31 9.30 -17.13
N VAL A 135 17.13 8.91 -17.62
CA VAL A 135 16.97 7.94 -18.70
C VAL A 135 17.64 8.41 -19.99
N SER A 136 17.61 9.72 -20.27
CA SER A 136 18.22 10.32 -21.47
C SER A 136 19.75 10.18 -21.52
N VAL A 137 20.42 10.09 -20.37
CA VAL A 137 21.88 9.95 -20.28
C VAL A 137 22.35 8.49 -20.14
N LEU A 138 21.41 7.54 -20.03
CA LEU A 138 21.72 6.11 -19.97
C LEU A 138 21.98 5.52 -21.37
N PRO A 139 22.75 4.42 -21.48
CA PRO A 139 22.91 3.69 -22.73
C PRO A 139 21.57 3.26 -23.33
N LYS A 140 21.41 3.39 -24.65
CA LYS A 140 20.21 2.90 -25.35
C LYS A 140 20.09 1.37 -25.27
N LYS A 141 21.22 0.65 -25.31
CA LYS A 141 21.26 -0.80 -25.18
C LYS A 141 21.30 -1.21 -23.71
N ARG A 142 20.14 -1.29 -23.10
CA ARG A 142 19.93 -1.75 -21.71
C ARG A 142 18.66 -2.57 -21.63
N GLN A 143 18.46 -3.27 -20.54
CA GLN A 143 17.17 -3.82 -20.13
C GLN A 143 16.52 -2.84 -19.13
N THR A 144 15.26 -2.50 -19.34
CA THR A 144 14.50 -1.64 -18.41
C THR A 144 13.37 -2.46 -17.78
N LEU A 145 13.29 -2.42 -16.47
CA LEU A 145 12.24 -3.00 -15.66
C LEU A 145 11.45 -1.86 -15.01
N PHE A 146 10.19 -1.72 -15.36
CA PHE A 146 9.33 -0.65 -14.90
C PHE A 146 8.22 -1.23 -14.03
N PHE A 147 8.19 -0.87 -12.75
CA PHE A 147 7.21 -1.36 -11.80
C PHE A 147 6.30 -0.24 -11.32
N SER A 148 5.00 -0.54 -11.25
CA SER A 148 3.97 0.34 -10.72
C SER A 148 2.89 -0.48 -10.02
N ALA A 149 2.17 0.11 -9.06
CA ALA A 149 0.99 -0.51 -8.48
C ALA A 149 -0.25 -0.32 -9.34
N THR A 150 -0.24 0.70 -10.22
CA THR A 150 -1.32 1.03 -11.14
C THR A 150 -0.81 1.14 -12.58
N LEU A 151 -1.68 0.88 -13.56
CA LEU A 151 -1.41 1.04 -14.99
C LEU A 151 -2.49 1.92 -15.63
N ASP A 152 -2.71 3.09 -15.07
CA ASP A 152 -3.57 4.08 -15.66
C ASP A 152 -2.99 4.64 -16.99
N LYS A 153 -3.75 5.51 -17.68
CA LYS A 153 -3.32 6.08 -18.96
C LYS A 153 -2.03 6.90 -18.84
N SER A 154 -1.82 7.56 -17.69
CA SER A 154 -0.65 8.40 -17.44
C SER A 154 0.60 7.55 -17.25
N ILE A 155 0.51 6.50 -16.44
CA ILE A 155 1.59 5.54 -16.19
C ILE A 155 1.94 4.78 -17.48
N ARG A 156 0.94 4.33 -18.25
CA ARG A 156 1.19 3.68 -19.55
C ARG A 156 1.92 4.61 -20.54
N LYS A 157 1.57 5.90 -20.58
CA LYS A 157 2.26 6.87 -21.43
C LYS A 157 3.74 7.00 -21.03
N ILE A 158 4.03 7.09 -19.73
CA ILE A 158 5.39 7.15 -19.19
C ILE A 158 6.15 5.86 -19.48
N ALA A 159 5.54 4.70 -19.22
CA ALA A 159 6.14 3.40 -19.49
C ALA A 159 6.54 3.26 -20.98
N ASN A 160 5.66 3.66 -21.89
CA ASN A 160 5.91 3.61 -23.34
C ASN A 160 7.05 4.54 -23.80
N SER A 161 7.39 5.61 -23.05
CA SER A 161 8.54 6.47 -23.35
C SER A 161 9.87 5.86 -22.90
N PHE A 162 9.87 4.94 -21.94
CA PHE A 162 11.08 4.35 -21.36
C PHE A 162 11.38 2.93 -21.83
N LEU A 163 10.34 2.20 -22.26
CA LEU A 163 10.40 0.77 -22.59
C LEU A 163 10.34 0.50 -24.09
N VAL A 164 11.04 -0.54 -24.52
CA VAL A 164 11.04 -1.01 -25.92
C VAL A 164 10.43 -2.39 -25.97
N ASN A 165 9.25 -2.53 -26.59
CA ASN A 165 8.50 -3.78 -26.71
C ASN A 165 8.43 -4.58 -25.39
N PRO A 166 7.94 -3.99 -24.31
CA PRO A 166 7.97 -4.63 -22.99
C PRO A 166 7.05 -5.82 -22.92
N LYS A 167 7.46 -6.85 -22.16
CA LYS A 167 6.55 -7.89 -21.69
C LYS A 167 5.75 -7.32 -20.51
N GLU A 168 4.44 -7.21 -20.65
CA GLU A 168 3.55 -6.81 -19.54
C GLU A 168 3.26 -8.01 -18.65
N ILE A 169 3.49 -7.84 -17.35
CA ILE A 169 3.19 -8.82 -16.30
C ILE A 169 2.34 -8.11 -15.25
N SER A 170 1.09 -8.52 -15.12
CA SER A 170 0.19 -8.01 -14.11
C SER A 170 -0.11 -9.09 -13.09
N VAL A 171 0.28 -8.85 -11.86
CA VAL A 171 -0.19 -9.62 -10.72
C VAL A 171 -1.50 -8.97 -10.30
N ALA A 172 -2.61 -9.70 -10.45
CA ALA A 172 -3.91 -9.20 -10.07
C ALA A 172 -3.83 -8.57 -8.67
N PRO A 173 -4.34 -7.34 -8.48
CA PRO A 173 -4.45 -6.82 -7.13
C PRO A 173 -5.23 -7.86 -6.35
N PRO A 174 -4.79 -8.26 -5.17
CA PRO A 174 -5.67 -8.99 -4.31
C PRO A 174 -6.88 -8.05 -4.13
N SER A 175 -7.99 -8.36 -4.80
CA SER A 175 -9.32 -7.85 -4.45
C SER A 175 -9.56 -8.04 -2.94
N SER A 176 -8.77 -8.88 -2.37
CA SER A 176 -8.68 -9.29 -0.98
C SER A 176 -8.10 -8.27 0.01
N ALA A 177 -7.28 -7.29 -0.36
CA ALA A 177 -6.79 -6.34 0.66
C ALA A 177 -7.96 -5.49 1.22
N ALA A 178 -8.96 -5.19 0.38
CA ALA A 178 -10.20 -4.56 0.85
C ALA A 178 -11.15 -5.57 1.54
N GLU A 179 -10.99 -6.87 1.30
CA GLU A 179 -11.84 -7.93 1.88
C GLU A 179 -11.36 -8.40 3.25
N THR A 180 -10.05 -8.41 3.48
CA THR A 180 -9.45 -8.80 4.77
C THR A 180 -9.43 -7.68 5.80
N VAL A 181 -9.65 -6.42 5.36
CA VAL A 181 -9.65 -5.24 6.22
C VAL A 181 -11.07 -4.84 6.57
N ILE A 182 -11.37 -4.80 7.86
CA ILE A 182 -12.63 -4.25 8.39
C ILE A 182 -12.52 -2.73 8.31
N GLN A 183 -13.28 -2.12 7.40
CA GLN A 183 -13.25 -0.67 7.15
C GLN A 183 -14.44 0.00 7.84
N ARG A 184 -14.20 1.14 8.49
CA ARG A 184 -15.23 1.93 9.21
C ARG A 184 -15.05 3.42 8.95
N LEU A 185 -16.14 4.13 8.68
CA LEU A 185 -16.18 5.58 8.65
C LEU A 185 -16.57 6.11 10.03
N VAL A 186 -15.90 7.17 10.46
CA VAL A 186 -16.16 7.87 11.72
C VAL A 186 -16.52 9.31 11.38
N PHE A 187 -17.81 9.62 11.27
CA PHE A 187 -18.28 10.97 10.99
C PHE A 187 -18.11 11.86 12.21
N THR A 188 -17.46 13.02 12.05
CA THR A 188 -17.14 13.94 13.13
C THR A 188 -16.87 15.35 12.63
N GLU A 189 -16.92 16.31 13.53
CA GLU A 189 -16.44 17.67 13.26
C GLU A 189 -14.91 17.74 13.45
N GLN A 190 -14.25 18.63 12.72
CA GLN A 190 -12.79 18.83 12.76
C GLN A 190 -12.26 19.03 14.19
N ARG A 191 -12.99 19.80 15.02
CA ARG A 191 -12.59 20.07 16.43
C ARG A 191 -12.61 18.83 17.32
N ASN A 192 -13.45 17.84 17.00
CA ASN A 192 -13.67 16.64 17.80
C ASN A 192 -12.79 15.45 17.37
N LYS A 193 -12.15 15.48 16.18
CA LYS A 193 -11.32 14.39 15.67
C LYS A 193 -10.33 13.83 16.69
N ARG A 194 -9.63 14.70 17.44
CA ARG A 194 -8.60 14.28 18.41
C ARG A 194 -9.17 13.58 19.64
N SER A 195 -10.34 14.02 20.14
CA SER A 195 -11.00 13.37 21.28
C SER A 195 -11.53 12.00 20.91
N ILE A 196 -12.21 11.91 19.76
CA ILE A 196 -12.76 10.65 19.24
C ILE A 196 -11.65 9.67 18.90
N LEU A 197 -10.52 10.14 18.34
CA LEU A 197 -9.36 9.27 18.11
C LEU A 197 -8.84 8.65 19.40
N ARG A 198 -8.69 9.43 20.47
CA ARG A 198 -8.23 8.90 21.76
C ARG A 198 -9.20 7.88 22.36
N GLU A 199 -10.49 8.14 22.24
CA GLU A 199 -11.54 7.20 22.67
C GLU A 199 -11.49 5.91 21.84
N LEU A 200 -11.38 6.02 20.52
CA LEU A 200 -11.20 4.86 19.63
C LEU A 200 -9.97 4.04 20.00
N LEU A 201 -8.81 4.70 20.20
CA LEU A 201 -7.56 4.01 20.56
C LEU A 201 -7.62 3.37 21.95
N ALA A 202 -8.42 3.89 22.87
CA ALA A 202 -8.62 3.32 24.21
C ALA A 202 -9.59 2.14 24.20
N ASN A 203 -10.57 2.14 23.29
CA ASN A 203 -11.61 1.11 23.21
C ASN A 203 -11.23 -0.07 22.28
N GLU A 204 -10.30 0.15 21.35
CA GLU A 204 -9.81 -0.89 20.43
C GLU A 204 -8.55 -1.55 20.99
N GLU A 205 -8.40 -2.83 20.73
CA GLU A 205 -7.19 -3.60 21.07
C GLU A 205 -6.08 -3.31 20.06
N VAL A 206 -5.54 -2.08 20.13
CA VAL A 206 -4.47 -1.63 19.23
C VAL A 206 -3.13 -2.18 19.69
N SER A 207 -2.55 -3.12 18.96
CA SER A 207 -1.17 -3.57 19.21
C SER A 207 -0.16 -2.62 18.55
N ASN A 208 -0.40 -2.27 17.29
CA ASN A 208 0.36 -1.26 16.56
C ASN A 208 -0.54 -0.57 15.50
N ALA A 209 -0.31 0.71 15.27
CA ALA A 209 -1.08 1.46 14.27
C ALA A 209 -0.28 2.55 13.58
N VAL A 210 -0.65 2.82 12.32
CA VAL A 210 -0.24 4.04 11.62
C VAL A 210 -1.45 4.98 11.52
N ILE A 211 -1.24 6.24 11.89
CA ILE A 211 -2.23 7.30 11.85
C ILE A 211 -1.81 8.29 10.76
N PHE A 212 -2.59 8.37 9.69
CA PHE A 212 -2.30 9.21 8.53
C PHE A 212 -2.91 10.60 8.66
N CYS A 213 -2.08 11.62 8.50
CA CYS A 213 -2.49 13.02 8.41
C CYS A 213 -2.06 13.61 7.06
N ASN A 214 -2.92 14.42 6.44
CA ASN A 214 -2.61 15.06 5.16
C ASN A 214 -1.59 16.20 5.29
N ARG A 215 -1.49 16.83 6.46
CA ARG A 215 -0.62 18.01 6.68
C ARG A 215 0.42 17.75 7.77
N LYS A 216 1.67 18.09 7.50
CA LYS A 216 2.79 17.95 8.45
C LYS A 216 2.52 18.66 9.79
N ARG A 217 1.91 19.86 9.76
CA ARG A 217 1.56 20.62 10.97
C ARG A 217 0.64 19.82 11.90
N ASP A 218 -0.32 19.09 11.32
CA ASP A 218 -1.31 18.37 12.09
C ASP A 218 -0.69 17.12 12.73
N ILE A 219 0.35 16.52 12.12
CA ILE A 219 1.16 15.42 12.69
C ILE A 219 1.74 15.83 14.04
N GLY A 220 2.49 16.94 14.11
CA GLY A 220 3.12 17.39 15.35
C GLY A 220 2.10 17.81 16.43
N ILE A 221 0.93 18.37 16.03
CA ILE A 221 -0.14 18.68 16.97
C ILE A 221 -0.76 17.40 17.56
N LEU A 222 -1.02 16.41 16.69
CA LEU A 222 -1.60 15.14 17.10
C LEU A 222 -0.63 14.34 17.96
N TYR A 223 0.64 14.28 17.60
CA TYR A 223 1.71 13.64 18.35
C TYR A 223 1.78 14.17 19.79
N ARG A 224 1.89 15.50 19.97
CA ARG A 224 1.89 16.11 21.30
C ARG A 224 0.61 15.84 22.09
N SER A 225 -0.53 15.81 21.40
CA SER A 225 -1.82 15.48 22.04
C SER A 225 -1.84 14.02 22.54
N LEU A 226 -1.36 13.07 21.76
CA LEU A 226 -1.34 11.65 22.17
C LEU A 226 -0.37 11.41 23.32
N LEU A 227 0.84 11.97 23.25
CA LEU A 227 1.81 11.90 24.36
C LEU A 227 1.26 12.46 25.67
N LYS A 228 0.60 13.62 25.61
CA LYS A 228 -0.02 14.24 26.81
C LYS A 228 -1.05 13.33 27.47
N HIS A 229 -1.68 12.43 26.71
CA HIS A 229 -2.69 11.50 27.21
C HIS A 229 -2.14 10.08 27.43
N GLY A 230 -0.81 9.91 27.49
CA GLY A 230 -0.17 8.66 27.87
C GLY A 230 -0.03 7.62 26.77
N PHE A 231 -0.32 7.96 25.51
CA PHE A 231 -0.14 7.03 24.40
C PHE A 231 1.32 6.93 23.98
N ASN A 232 1.80 5.73 23.71
CA ASN A 232 3.14 5.48 23.14
C ASN A 232 3.15 5.77 21.64
N ALA A 233 3.53 6.98 21.27
CA ALA A 233 3.44 7.48 19.91
C ALA A 233 4.75 8.11 19.43
N ALA A 234 4.96 8.16 18.11
CA ALA A 234 6.01 8.93 17.46
C ALA A 234 5.51 9.57 16.17
N GLU A 235 6.17 10.64 15.74
CA GLU A 235 5.86 11.34 14.50
C GLU A 235 6.86 10.98 13.39
N LEU A 236 6.36 10.98 12.14
CA LEU A 236 7.17 10.72 10.96
C LEU A 236 6.74 11.63 9.79
N HIS A 237 7.59 12.59 9.43
CA HIS A 237 7.35 13.52 8.33
C HIS A 237 8.66 14.00 7.70
N GLY A 238 8.56 14.63 6.51
CA GLY A 238 9.72 15.00 5.71
C GLY A 238 10.68 16.02 6.33
N ASP A 239 10.25 16.79 7.33
CA ASP A 239 11.08 17.82 7.97
C ASP A 239 11.99 17.25 9.07
N LEU A 240 11.76 16.01 9.49
CA LEU A 240 12.65 15.33 10.44
C LEU A 240 14.00 14.98 9.78
N PRO A 241 15.12 15.09 10.53
CA PRO A 241 16.41 14.59 10.08
C PRO A 241 16.33 13.10 9.68
N GLN A 242 17.08 12.69 8.67
CA GLN A 242 17.03 11.30 8.17
C GLN A 242 17.37 10.28 9.26
N SER A 243 18.37 10.58 10.11
CA SER A 243 18.73 9.73 11.24
C SER A 243 17.58 9.52 12.24
N SER A 244 16.83 10.60 12.54
CA SER A 244 15.64 10.52 13.40
C SER A 244 14.55 9.68 12.76
N ARG A 245 14.30 9.83 11.45
CA ARG A 245 13.31 9.03 10.71
C ARG A 245 13.66 7.55 10.75
N THR A 246 14.91 7.21 10.48
CA THR A 246 15.41 5.81 10.52
C THR A 246 15.26 5.24 11.94
N SER A 247 15.68 6.00 12.97
CA SER A 247 15.53 5.57 14.36
C SER A 247 14.07 5.35 14.76
N THR A 248 13.17 6.28 14.40
CA THR A 248 11.73 6.16 14.67
C THR A 248 11.14 4.90 14.01
N LEU A 249 11.51 4.64 12.75
CA LEU A 249 11.04 3.46 12.03
C LEU A 249 11.52 2.15 12.66
N ASN A 250 12.80 2.09 13.04
CA ASN A 250 13.35 0.91 13.69
C ASN A 250 12.67 0.63 15.04
N ARG A 251 12.45 1.67 15.84
CA ARG A 251 11.71 1.56 17.11
C ARG A 251 10.24 1.17 16.93
N PHE A 252 9.61 1.61 15.84
CA PHE A 252 8.25 1.17 15.51
C PHE A 252 8.22 -0.30 15.06
N LYS A 253 9.19 -0.73 14.26
CA LYS A 253 9.34 -2.12 13.83
C LYS A 253 9.67 -3.08 14.98
N SER A 254 10.47 -2.63 15.96
CA SER A 254 10.77 -3.42 17.18
C SER A 254 9.62 -3.49 18.17
N GLY A 255 8.56 -2.67 18.00
CA GLY A 255 7.45 -2.59 18.94
C GLY A 255 7.66 -1.62 20.11
N ASP A 256 8.80 -0.91 20.15
CA ASP A 256 9.07 0.12 21.17
C ASP A 256 8.14 1.34 21.04
N ILE A 257 7.58 1.54 19.85
CA ILE A 257 6.58 2.57 19.54
C ILE A 257 5.32 1.84 19.05
N GLN A 258 4.18 2.17 19.64
CA GLN A 258 2.89 1.57 19.30
C GLN A 258 2.16 2.34 18.19
N LEU A 259 2.20 3.67 18.22
CA LEU A 259 1.46 4.54 17.32
C LEU A 259 2.43 5.39 16.49
N LEU A 260 2.38 5.27 15.17
CA LEU A 260 3.15 6.08 14.25
C LEU A 260 2.23 7.11 13.56
N ILE A 261 2.44 8.40 13.80
CA ILE A 261 1.69 9.46 13.13
C ILE A 261 2.51 9.93 11.93
N ALA A 262 1.97 9.78 10.72
CA ALA A 262 2.74 10.03 9.51
C ALA A 262 1.96 10.75 8.41
N SER A 263 2.68 11.43 7.52
CA SER A 263 2.15 11.85 6.22
C SER A 263 2.30 10.71 5.19
N ASP A 264 1.49 10.76 4.12
CA ASP A 264 1.60 9.78 3.03
C ASP A 264 3.03 9.70 2.48
N VAL A 265 3.63 10.84 2.19
CA VAL A 265 5.00 10.90 1.63
C VAL A 265 6.01 10.21 2.54
N ALA A 266 5.87 10.37 3.86
CA ALA A 266 6.81 9.77 4.80
C ALA A 266 6.52 8.30 5.10
N ALA A 267 5.27 7.87 4.99
CA ALA A 267 4.85 6.49 5.21
C ALA A 267 4.87 5.62 3.94
N ARG A 268 4.99 6.27 2.76
CA ARG A 268 5.13 5.57 1.48
C ARG A 268 6.47 4.86 1.38
N GLY A 269 6.48 3.69 0.74
CA GLY A 269 7.68 2.87 0.60
C GLY A 269 8.18 2.24 1.91
N LEU A 270 7.49 2.46 3.04
CA LEU A 270 7.86 1.79 4.28
C LEU A 270 7.42 0.33 4.25
N ASP A 271 8.33 -0.55 4.53
CA ASP A 271 8.02 -1.93 4.88
C ASP A 271 7.50 -1.98 6.30
N ILE A 272 6.30 -1.45 6.47
CA ILE A 272 5.50 -1.62 7.67
C ILE A 272 4.33 -2.50 7.24
N ALA A 273 4.48 -3.78 7.48
CA ALA A 273 3.46 -4.78 7.27
C ALA A 273 2.89 -5.22 8.62
N ASP A 274 1.77 -5.92 8.58
CA ASP A 274 1.15 -6.55 9.73
C ASP A 274 0.68 -5.58 10.83
N LEU A 275 0.24 -4.39 10.42
CA LEU A 275 -0.41 -3.49 11.36
C LEU A 275 -1.76 -4.06 11.83
N SER A 276 -2.02 -3.95 13.12
CA SER A 276 -3.34 -4.27 13.66
C SER A 276 -4.38 -3.25 13.18
N HIS A 277 -3.98 -1.98 13.12
CA HIS A 277 -4.88 -0.87 12.78
C HIS A 277 -4.24 0.14 11.82
N VAL A 278 -5.07 0.69 10.95
CA VAL A 278 -4.77 1.89 10.17
C VAL A 278 -5.82 2.94 10.49
N VAL A 279 -5.39 4.15 10.79
CA VAL A 279 -6.29 5.27 11.03
C VAL A 279 -6.03 6.37 10.01
N ASN A 280 -6.99 6.67 9.16
CA ASN A 280 -6.99 7.87 8.34
C ASN A 280 -7.57 9.01 9.19
N PHE A 281 -6.71 9.75 9.89
CA PHE A 281 -7.13 10.94 10.64
C PHE A 281 -7.68 12.02 9.73
N ASP A 282 -7.14 12.08 8.49
CA ASP A 282 -7.69 12.86 7.39
C ASP A 282 -7.97 11.94 6.21
N VAL A 283 -9.12 12.14 5.55
CA VAL A 283 -9.43 11.45 4.29
C VAL A 283 -8.38 11.80 3.25
N PRO A 284 -7.77 10.83 2.56
CA PRO A 284 -6.81 11.12 1.51
C PRO A 284 -7.49 11.85 0.34
N SER A 285 -6.77 12.79 -0.27
CA SER A 285 -7.26 13.54 -1.44
C SER A 285 -7.35 12.70 -2.72
N ASN A 286 -6.60 11.60 -2.79
CA ASN A 286 -6.62 10.62 -3.87
C ASN A 286 -7.17 9.29 -3.36
N ALA A 287 -8.13 8.71 -4.09
CA ALA A 287 -8.73 7.43 -3.72
C ALA A 287 -7.72 6.26 -3.73
N GLU A 288 -6.70 6.31 -4.57
CA GLU A 288 -5.64 5.31 -4.61
C GLU A 288 -4.81 5.31 -3.31
N ASP A 289 -4.56 6.49 -2.74
CA ASP A 289 -3.88 6.60 -1.46
C ASP A 289 -4.63 5.92 -0.33
N TYR A 290 -5.96 5.94 -0.38
CA TYR A 290 -6.79 5.18 0.57
C TYR A 290 -6.44 3.69 0.55
N VAL A 291 -6.42 3.09 -0.63
CA VAL A 291 -6.09 1.65 -0.81
C VAL A 291 -4.66 1.37 -0.32
N HIS A 292 -3.72 2.24 -0.62
CA HIS A 292 -2.33 2.11 -0.18
C HIS A 292 -2.17 2.25 1.34
N ARG A 293 -2.95 3.14 1.99
CA ARG A 293 -2.94 3.30 3.45
C ARG A 293 -3.52 2.06 4.14
N ILE A 294 -4.73 1.63 3.76
CA ILE A 294 -5.36 0.47 4.39
C ILE A 294 -4.65 -0.83 4.08
N GLY A 295 -3.98 -0.93 2.93
CA GLY A 295 -3.13 -2.06 2.57
C GLY A 295 -1.88 -2.23 3.46
N ARG A 296 -1.68 -1.43 4.50
CA ARG A 296 -0.66 -1.66 5.56
C ARG A 296 -1.14 -2.64 6.61
N THR A 297 -2.42 -2.96 6.64
CA THR A 297 -3.02 -3.97 7.51
C THR A 297 -3.71 -5.07 6.68
N GLY A 298 -4.15 -6.13 7.31
CA GLY A 298 -4.89 -7.21 6.65
C GLY A 298 -4.07 -8.06 5.67
N ARG A 299 -2.75 -8.18 5.85
CA ARG A 299 -1.84 -8.95 4.98
C ARG A 299 -1.67 -10.38 5.46
N ALA A 300 -1.22 -11.26 4.56
CA ALA A 300 -0.90 -12.67 4.85
C ALA A 300 -2.04 -13.44 5.54
N GLY A 301 -3.30 -13.15 5.20
CA GLY A 301 -4.47 -13.80 5.77
C GLY A 301 -4.87 -13.30 7.17
N LYS A 302 -4.16 -12.34 7.74
CA LYS A 302 -4.54 -11.71 9.02
C LYS A 302 -5.68 -10.71 8.80
N LYS A 303 -6.57 -10.58 9.79
CA LYS A 303 -7.61 -9.54 9.79
C LYS A 303 -7.02 -8.24 10.30
N GLY A 304 -7.34 -7.13 9.60
CA GLY A 304 -6.94 -5.79 9.99
C GLY A 304 -8.14 -4.86 10.12
N LYS A 305 -7.96 -3.73 10.82
CA LYS A 305 -9.00 -2.71 10.96
C LYS A 305 -8.51 -1.38 10.39
N ALA A 306 -9.40 -0.69 9.66
CA ALA A 306 -9.14 0.64 9.12
C ALA A 306 -10.27 1.59 9.52
N PHE A 307 -9.93 2.69 10.18
CA PHE A 307 -10.86 3.73 10.57
C PHE A 307 -10.56 5.01 9.80
N THR A 308 -11.59 5.64 9.25
CA THR A 308 -11.45 6.88 8.48
C THR A 308 -12.34 7.96 9.06
N PHE A 309 -11.73 9.03 9.55
CA PHE A 309 -12.41 10.18 10.10
C PHE A 309 -12.89 11.09 8.97
N VAL A 310 -14.19 11.31 8.91
CA VAL A 310 -14.88 12.04 7.84
C VAL A 310 -15.53 13.30 8.41
N THR A 311 -15.27 14.43 7.77
CA THR A 311 -15.97 15.69 8.03
C THR A 311 -16.92 16.02 6.88
N SER A 312 -17.78 17.04 7.05
CA SER A 312 -18.69 17.49 5.99
C SER A 312 -17.99 17.87 4.67
N ASP A 313 -16.73 18.27 4.74
CA ASP A 313 -15.97 18.71 3.56
C ASP A 313 -15.36 17.53 2.78
N ASP A 314 -15.43 16.31 3.32
CA ASP A 314 -14.76 15.13 2.79
C ASP A 314 -15.64 14.25 1.90
N GLU A 315 -16.95 14.55 1.74
CA GLU A 315 -17.92 13.71 1.02
C GLU A 315 -17.44 13.29 -0.37
N LYS A 316 -16.98 14.24 -1.18
CA LYS A 316 -16.49 13.98 -2.53
C LYS A 316 -15.34 12.98 -2.59
N TYR A 317 -14.47 12.96 -1.56
CA TYR A 317 -13.35 12.02 -1.48
C TYR A 317 -13.83 10.62 -1.10
N ILE A 318 -14.83 10.53 -0.20
CA ILE A 318 -15.45 9.26 0.18
C ILE A 318 -16.20 8.64 -1.00
N GLU A 319 -16.91 9.44 -1.80
CA GLU A 319 -17.54 8.96 -3.03
C GLU A 319 -16.52 8.37 -4.01
N ALA A 320 -15.40 9.08 -4.25
CA ALA A 320 -14.33 8.60 -5.12
C ALA A 320 -13.68 7.29 -4.59
N ILE A 321 -13.45 7.20 -3.27
CA ILE A 321 -12.92 6.00 -2.62
C ILE A 321 -13.91 4.83 -2.79
N THR A 322 -15.19 5.05 -2.50
CA THR A 322 -16.24 4.03 -2.60
C THR A 322 -16.40 3.52 -4.04
N ALA A 323 -16.32 4.43 -5.03
CA ALA A 323 -16.34 4.07 -6.44
C ALA A 323 -15.11 3.21 -6.83
N LEU A 324 -13.93 3.51 -6.30
CA LEU A 324 -12.70 2.75 -6.57
C LEU A 324 -12.74 1.35 -5.96
N ILE A 325 -13.14 1.23 -4.68
CA ILE A 325 -13.19 -0.06 -3.98
C ILE A 325 -14.42 -0.89 -4.33
N LYS A 326 -15.40 -0.30 -5.03
CA LYS A 326 -16.67 -0.93 -5.45
C LYS A 326 -17.46 -1.56 -4.30
N LYS A 327 -17.30 -1.04 -3.09
CA LYS A 327 -17.96 -1.53 -1.87
C LYS A 327 -18.28 -0.36 -0.94
N PRO A 328 -19.48 -0.29 -0.37
CA PRO A 328 -19.79 0.70 0.65
C PRO A 328 -18.98 0.44 1.91
N ILE A 329 -18.53 1.52 2.55
CA ILE A 329 -17.83 1.45 3.83
C ILE A 329 -18.85 1.71 4.94
N GLU A 330 -18.92 0.81 5.92
CA GLU A 330 -19.87 0.91 7.02
C GLU A 330 -19.46 2.02 8.01
N THR A 331 -20.46 2.66 8.61
CA THR A 331 -20.25 3.70 9.63
C THR A 331 -20.12 3.08 11.02
N LEU A 332 -19.17 3.54 11.82
CA LEU A 332 -18.96 3.04 13.18
C LEU A 332 -20.20 3.28 14.07
N ASN A 333 -20.88 4.41 13.90
CA ASN A 333 -22.04 4.82 14.70
C ASN A 333 -23.33 4.04 14.42
N ASP A 334 -23.42 3.31 13.31
CA ASP A 334 -24.63 2.53 12.96
C ASP A 334 -24.77 1.27 13.86
N HIS A 335 -23.67 0.74 14.37
CA HIS A 335 -23.71 -0.39 15.30
C HIS A 335 -24.24 -0.01 16.68
N GLU A 336 -24.06 1.22 17.16
CA GLU A 336 -24.64 1.67 18.42
C GLU A 336 -26.15 1.87 18.28
N LYS A 337 -26.64 2.37 17.15
CA LYS A 337 -28.08 2.50 16.87
C LYS A 337 -28.77 1.13 16.76
N GLN A 338 -28.12 0.13 16.16
CA GLN A 338 -28.66 -1.22 16.07
C GLN A 338 -28.70 -1.94 17.43
N LYS A 339 -27.66 -1.78 18.28
CA LYS A 339 -27.69 -2.32 19.66
C LYS A 339 -28.77 -1.68 20.51
N THR A 340 -28.96 -0.36 20.40
CA THR A 340 -30.00 0.37 21.15
C THR A 340 -31.40 -0.01 20.65
N SER A 341 -31.58 -0.27 19.37
CA SER A 341 -32.86 -0.71 18.78
C SER A 341 -33.22 -2.13 19.21
N GLN A 342 -32.26 -3.04 19.29
CA GLN A 342 -32.49 -4.41 19.77
C GLN A 342 -32.82 -4.45 21.26
N THR A 343 -32.15 -3.63 22.09
CA THR A 343 -32.43 -3.54 23.53
C THR A 343 -33.79 -2.90 23.81
N SER A 344 -34.28 -2.02 22.93
CA SER A 344 -35.60 -1.39 23.05
C SER A 344 -36.73 -2.36 22.70
N ILE A 345 -36.52 -3.25 21.73
CA ILE A 345 -37.51 -4.26 21.30
C ILE A 345 -37.64 -5.36 22.37
N GLU A 346 -36.59 -5.71 23.08
CA GLU A 346 -36.61 -6.72 24.15
C GLU A 346 -37.26 -6.21 25.43
N LYS A 347 -37.22 -4.89 25.73
CA LYS A 347 -37.93 -4.26 26.85
C LYS A 347 -39.42 -4.05 26.61
N GLN A 348 -39.90 -4.00 25.37
CA GLN A 348 -41.35 -3.91 25.08
C GLN A 348 -42.08 -5.24 25.07
N ARG A 349 -41.41 -6.38 25.21
CA ARG A 349 -42.03 -7.72 25.27
C ARG A 349 -42.36 -8.19 26.69
N ARG A 350 -42.13 -7.36 27.73
CA ARG A 350 -42.40 -7.72 29.13
C ARG A 350 -43.36 -6.76 29.84
N THR A 351 -44.58 -6.60 29.27
CA THR A 351 -45.69 -6.04 30.07
C THR A 351 -46.85 -7.00 30.05
N PRO A 352 -47.51 -7.26 31.21
CA PRO A 352 -48.46 -8.34 31.34
C PRO A 352 -49.84 -7.95 30.80
N ILE A 353 -50.44 -8.95 30.22
CA ILE A 353 -51.82 -8.93 29.67
C ILE A 353 -52.81 -8.67 30.80
N ARG A 354 -53.57 -7.56 30.68
CA ARG A 354 -54.76 -7.29 31.50
C ARG A 354 -56.01 -7.62 30.68
N ARG A 355 -56.78 -8.63 31.15
CA ARG A 355 -58.07 -9.08 30.62
C ARG A 355 -59.11 -7.95 30.66
N GLY A 356 -59.88 -7.79 29.60
CA GLY A 356 -61.05 -6.92 29.58
C GLY A 356 -61.95 -7.19 28.37
N LYS A 357 -63.09 -7.81 28.70
CA LYS A 357 -64.31 -8.23 28.00
C LYS A 357 -64.75 -7.52 26.71
N THR A 358 -65.09 -8.38 25.79
CA THR A 358 -66.27 -8.44 24.87
C THR A 358 -66.99 -7.17 24.41
N LYS A 359 -67.18 -7.00 23.09
CA LYS A 359 -68.53 -6.97 22.42
C LYS A 359 -68.45 -7.15 20.90
N ASN A 360 -69.38 -8.00 20.47
CA ASN A 360 -69.73 -8.32 19.09
C ASN A 360 -70.10 -7.11 18.22
N THR A 361 -69.83 -7.18 16.91
CA THR A 361 -70.91 -7.07 15.87
C THR A 361 -70.41 -7.50 14.50
N LYS A 362 -71.31 -8.06 13.78
CA LYS A 362 -71.38 -8.86 12.57
C LYS A 362 -71.16 -8.08 11.26
N ASN A 363 -71.00 -8.93 10.22
CA ASN A 363 -71.30 -8.79 8.79
C ASN A 363 -70.14 -8.34 7.92
N GLY A 364 -69.84 -8.94 6.78
CA GLY A 364 -70.50 -9.93 5.94
C GLY A 364 -69.61 -10.21 4.72
N VAL A 365 -69.57 -11.43 4.33
CA VAL A 365 -69.73 -12.04 3.01
C VAL A 365 -69.07 -11.37 1.78
N SER A 366 -68.12 -11.99 1.09
CA SER A 366 -68.39 -12.79 -0.10
C SER A 366 -67.14 -13.38 -0.75
N LYS A 367 -67.24 -14.60 -1.05
CA LYS A 367 -66.62 -15.57 -1.91
C LYS A 367 -66.10 -15.06 -3.25
N LYS A 368 -64.97 -15.60 -3.76
CA LYS A 368 -65.00 -16.53 -4.92
C LYS A 368 -63.61 -17.16 -5.17
N ASN A 369 -63.67 -18.44 -5.21
CA ASN A 369 -62.84 -19.49 -5.80
C ASN A 369 -62.19 -19.13 -7.16
N LEU A 370 -61.01 -19.73 -7.41
CA LEU A 370 -60.81 -20.85 -8.36
C LEU A 370 -59.34 -21.20 -8.52
N ASN A 371 -59.04 -22.45 -8.26
CA ASN A 371 -57.87 -23.25 -8.69
C ASN A 371 -58.30 -24.02 -9.98
N PRO A 372 -57.50 -24.86 -10.60
CA PRO A 372 -56.05 -24.99 -10.88
C PRO A 372 -55.79 -25.27 -12.37
N GLU A 373 -54.53 -25.33 -12.80
CA GLU A 373 -54.11 -26.34 -13.77
C GLU A 373 -52.57 -26.41 -13.94
N ASN A 374 -52.14 -27.61 -13.89
CA ASN A 374 -50.88 -28.27 -14.31
C ASN A 374 -50.15 -27.64 -15.50
N ASN A 375 -48.83 -27.56 -15.42
CA ASN A 375 -48.02 -28.15 -16.48
C ASN A 375 -46.60 -28.55 -15.99
N ARG A 376 -46.30 -29.84 -16.18
CA ARG A 376 -45.01 -30.48 -16.06
C ARG A 376 -44.16 -30.11 -17.26
N TYR A 377 -42.93 -29.60 -17.05
CA TYR A 377 -41.81 -29.81 -17.99
C TYR A 377 -40.53 -30.07 -17.22
N GLY A 378 -39.84 -31.14 -17.66
CA GLY A 378 -38.67 -31.74 -17.01
C GLY A 378 -37.45 -30.84 -16.99
N GLU A 379 -36.79 -30.88 -15.87
CA GLU A 379 -35.43 -30.31 -15.68
C GLU A 379 -34.41 -31.15 -16.42
N ARG A 380 -33.73 -30.52 -17.39
CA ARG A 380 -32.45 -30.99 -17.90
C ARG A 380 -31.34 -30.41 -17.01
N VAL A 381 -30.65 -31.27 -16.32
CA VAL A 381 -29.43 -30.97 -15.58
C VAL A 381 -28.33 -30.61 -16.60
N PRO A 382 -27.71 -29.41 -16.54
CA PRO A 382 -26.55 -29.12 -17.35
C PRO A 382 -25.30 -29.83 -16.80
N PRO A 383 -24.30 -30.18 -17.67
CA PRO A 383 -23.09 -30.85 -17.24
C PRO A 383 -22.20 -29.94 -16.36
N PRO A 384 -21.36 -30.52 -15.48
CA PRO A 384 -20.53 -29.74 -14.57
C PRO A 384 -19.49 -28.91 -15.33
N VAL A 385 -19.45 -27.63 -15.00
CA VAL A 385 -18.42 -26.68 -15.45
C VAL A 385 -17.12 -27.02 -14.71
N PRO A 386 -15.96 -27.07 -15.37
CA PRO A 386 -14.69 -27.28 -14.67
C PRO A 386 -14.41 -26.10 -13.75
N THR A 387 -14.24 -26.38 -12.46
CA THR A 387 -13.80 -25.43 -11.46
C THR A 387 -12.34 -25.11 -11.71
N ASN A 388 -12.06 -23.93 -12.27
CA ASN A 388 -10.74 -23.32 -12.23
C ASN A 388 -10.55 -22.73 -10.82
N GLU A 389 -10.03 -23.55 -9.91
CA GLU A 389 -9.47 -23.00 -8.67
C GLU A 389 -8.19 -22.20 -9.00
N PRO A 390 -8.04 -20.97 -8.50
CA PRO A 390 -6.82 -20.21 -8.69
C PRO A 390 -5.67 -20.91 -7.96
N THR A 391 -4.65 -21.33 -8.70
CA THR A 391 -3.41 -21.88 -8.13
C THR A 391 -2.70 -20.81 -7.34
N ILE A 392 -2.65 -20.93 -6.01
CA ILE A 392 -1.90 -20.03 -5.14
C ILE A 392 -0.45 -20.50 -5.15
N GLY A 393 0.44 -19.68 -5.74
CA GLY A 393 1.86 -19.98 -5.83
C GLY A 393 2.34 -20.12 -7.29
N MET A 394 3.58 -20.55 -7.47
CA MET A 394 4.18 -20.71 -8.80
C MET A 394 3.70 -21.94 -9.58
N GLY A 395 2.81 -22.75 -9.03
CA GLY A 395 2.38 -24.03 -9.61
C GLY A 395 3.57 -24.95 -9.86
N ASP A 396 3.51 -25.77 -10.93
CA ASP A 396 4.59 -26.67 -11.33
C ASP A 396 5.73 -25.98 -12.11
N HIS A 397 5.66 -24.64 -12.26
CA HIS A 397 6.67 -23.89 -12.99
C HIS A 397 7.79 -23.42 -12.05
N VAL A 398 8.92 -24.13 -12.10
CA VAL A 398 10.16 -23.76 -11.40
C VAL A 398 10.97 -22.84 -12.31
N PRO A 399 11.24 -21.58 -11.91
CA PRO A 399 12.08 -20.67 -12.70
C PRO A 399 13.48 -21.26 -12.93
N ALA A 400 14.02 -21.06 -14.13
CA ALA A 400 15.30 -21.64 -14.55
C ALA A 400 16.50 -21.33 -13.63
N PHE A 401 16.44 -20.22 -12.89
CA PHE A 401 17.49 -19.85 -11.95
C PHE A 401 17.50 -20.70 -10.66
N LEU A 402 16.41 -21.37 -10.31
CA LEU A 402 16.34 -22.33 -9.19
C LEU A 402 16.81 -23.74 -9.59
N LEU A 403 17.00 -24.01 -10.87
CA LEU A 403 17.43 -25.31 -11.38
C LEU A 403 18.95 -25.43 -11.56
N ARG A 404 19.71 -24.34 -11.39
CA ARG A 404 21.17 -24.36 -11.44
C ARG A 404 21.73 -24.73 -10.05
N ARG A 405 22.36 -25.90 -9.97
CA ARG A 405 23.26 -26.30 -8.87
C ARG A 405 24.63 -25.62 -8.99
#